data_fe29554d63397fb6249441c0d3113ead
#
_entry.id   fe29554d63397fb6249441c0d3113ead
#
_cell.length_a   1.000
_cell.length_b   1.000
_cell.length_c   1.000
_cell.angle_alpha   90.00
_cell.angle_beta   90.00
_cell.angle_gamma   90.00
#
_symmetry.space_group_name_H-M   'P 1'
#
loop_
_entity.id
_entity.type
_entity.pdbx_description
1 polymer ?
#
loop_
_entity_poly.entity_id
_entity_poly.type
_entity_poly.pdbx_seq_one_letter_code
_entity_poly.pdbx_strand_id
1 'polypeptide(L)'
;AVGRISREKDINLKVALALGDLIKKNYPGIRVVYTRSKDTFVELGRRAAIANKAKADLFISIHTNSTAAGRKGTTAQGTETYTLGMHRAADNLAVAKRENSVITLETNYKQTYEGFDPNSSESYIIFELMQDQYMASSVDFARMVQKQFATTAKRVNKGVHQAGFLVLREVSMPSVLIELGFINNRQEEKFLASEWGQKQLAKSIHNAFQAYYKKNK
;
A
#
# COMPACT_ATOMS: atom_id res chain seq x y z
N ALA A 1 -5.04 -9.38 -5.59
CA ALA A 1 -4.83 -9.99 -6.92
C ALA A 1 -4.29 -11.42 -6.81
N VAL A 2 -4.39 -12.19 -7.90
CA VAL A 2 -3.92 -13.58 -7.99
C VAL A 2 -3.02 -13.70 -9.24
N GLY A 3 -1.80 -14.13 -9.02
CA GLY A 3 -0.84 -14.45 -10.06
C GLY A 3 -1.00 -15.90 -10.57
N ARG A 4 0.03 -16.40 -11.26
CA ARG A 4 0.09 -17.79 -11.74
C ARG A 4 0.57 -18.75 -10.65
N ILE A 5 1.52 -18.31 -9.83
CA ILE A 5 2.21 -19.12 -8.79
C ILE A 5 2.06 -18.54 -7.39
N SER A 6 1.47 -17.35 -7.25
CA SER A 6 1.39 -16.64 -5.98
C SER A 6 0.08 -15.85 -5.83
N ARG A 7 -0.20 -15.43 -4.60
CA ARG A 7 -1.33 -14.56 -4.26
C ARG A 7 -0.80 -13.29 -3.62
N GLU A 8 -1.36 -12.18 -3.98
CA GLU A 8 -1.03 -10.87 -3.41
C GLU A 8 -1.07 -10.88 -1.89
N LYS A 9 -2.13 -11.41 -1.29
CA LYS A 9 -2.30 -11.44 0.17
C LYS A 9 -1.15 -12.10 0.91
N ASP A 10 -0.52 -13.12 0.30
CA ASP A 10 0.59 -13.87 0.90
C ASP A 10 1.90 -13.11 0.77
N ILE A 11 2.14 -12.47 -0.39
CA ILE A 11 3.31 -11.61 -0.62
C ILE A 11 3.28 -10.43 0.34
N ASN A 12 2.14 -9.71 0.38
CA ASN A 12 1.95 -8.53 1.22
C ASN A 12 2.19 -8.85 2.70
N LEU A 13 1.64 -9.98 3.18
CA LEU A 13 1.84 -10.42 4.57
C LEU A 13 3.31 -10.70 4.88
N LYS A 14 4.00 -11.45 4.01
CA LYS A 14 5.42 -11.79 4.22
C LYS A 14 6.31 -10.55 4.23
N VAL A 15 6.09 -9.60 3.30
CA VAL A 15 6.85 -8.34 3.26
C VAL A 15 6.55 -7.48 4.49
N ALA A 16 5.29 -7.39 4.92
CA ALA A 16 4.92 -6.63 6.11
C ALA A 16 5.55 -7.20 7.40
N LEU A 17 5.55 -8.52 7.57
CA LEU A 17 6.19 -9.18 8.71
C LEU A 17 7.71 -8.97 8.69
N ALA A 18 8.36 -9.18 7.54
CA ALA A 18 9.80 -8.96 7.40
C ALA A 18 10.20 -7.49 7.67
N LEU A 19 9.38 -6.52 7.23
CA LEU A 19 9.58 -5.10 7.55
C LEU A 19 9.48 -4.85 9.05
N GLY A 20 8.45 -5.37 9.69
CA GLY A 20 8.26 -5.17 11.12
C GLY A 20 9.39 -5.80 11.96
N ASP A 21 9.91 -6.95 11.55
CA ASP A 21 11.05 -7.59 12.20
C ASP A 21 12.32 -6.74 12.06
N LEU A 22 12.56 -6.14 10.89
CA LEU A 22 13.66 -5.20 10.68
C LEU A 22 13.53 -3.96 11.58
N ILE A 23 12.31 -3.39 11.70
CA ILE A 23 12.06 -2.22 12.55
C ILE A 23 12.29 -2.59 14.03
N LYS A 24 11.69 -3.66 14.52
CA LYS A 24 11.84 -4.10 15.92
C LYS A 24 13.30 -4.37 16.28
N LYS A 25 14.05 -5.00 15.37
CA LYS A 25 15.47 -5.31 15.58
C LYS A 25 16.33 -4.05 15.67
N ASN A 26 16.10 -3.06 14.81
CA ASN A 26 16.95 -1.89 14.70
C ASN A 26 16.49 -0.71 15.57
N TYR A 27 15.22 -0.73 16.00
CA TYR A 27 14.57 0.32 16.79
C TYR A 27 13.71 -0.29 17.90
N PRO A 28 14.31 -0.84 18.97
CA PRO A 28 13.57 -1.55 20.02
C PRO A 28 12.55 -0.67 20.77
N GLY A 29 12.71 0.67 20.71
CA GLY A 29 11.74 1.63 21.28
C GLY A 29 10.53 1.93 20.40
N ILE A 30 10.49 1.41 19.16
CA ILE A 30 9.37 1.64 18.23
C ILE A 30 8.38 0.48 18.31
N ARG A 31 7.14 0.81 18.60
CA ARG A 31 6.05 -0.17 18.60
C ARG A 31 5.53 -0.41 17.18
N VAL A 32 5.65 -1.64 16.71
CA VAL A 32 5.08 -2.08 15.43
C VAL A 32 3.73 -2.73 15.67
N VAL A 33 2.68 -2.19 15.03
CA VAL A 33 1.31 -2.70 15.09
C VAL A 33 0.92 -3.21 13.71
N TYR A 34 0.44 -4.44 13.63
CA TYR A 34 -0.06 -5.02 12.39
C TYR A 34 -1.59 -4.98 12.37
N THR A 35 -2.17 -4.63 11.24
CA THR A 35 -3.62 -4.81 11.04
C THR A 35 -3.99 -6.28 10.91
N ARG A 36 -3.07 -7.10 10.41
CA ARG A 36 -3.10 -8.56 10.47
C ARG A 36 -1.68 -9.13 10.50
N SER A 37 -1.50 -10.23 11.20
CA SER A 37 -0.24 -11.01 11.25
C SER A 37 -0.39 -12.46 10.80
N LYS A 38 -1.61 -12.81 10.36
CA LYS A 38 -1.99 -14.14 9.86
C LYS A 38 -2.79 -13.98 8.57
N ASP A 39 -3.11 -15.09 7.92
CA ASP A 39 -4.02 -15.10 6.76
C ASP A 39 -5.48 -14.97 7.23
N THR A 40 -5.83 -13.77 7.65
CA THR A 40 -7.19 -13.39 8.07
C THR A 40 -7.64 -12.18 7.27
N PHE A 41 -8.93 -12.13 6.95
CA PHE A 41 -9.55 -10.94 6.36
C PHE A 41 -9.77 -9.88 7.45
N VAL A 42 -9.42 -8.65 7.14
CA VAL A 42 -9.68 -7.47 7.98
C VAL A 42 -10.25 -6.38 7.09
N GLU A 43 -11.44 -5.93 7.41
CA GLU A 43 -12.16 -4.86 6.71
C GLU A 43 -11.32 -3.59 6.62
N LEU A 44 -11.48 -2.80 5.55
CA LEU A 44 -10.64 -1.61 5.32
C LEU A 44 -10.79 -0.58 6.43
N GLY A 45 -12.02 -0.26 6.84
CA GLY A 45 -12.27 0.68 7.93
C GLY A 45 -11.67 0.22 9.26
N ARG A 46 -11.67 -1.11 9.52
CA ARG A 46 -11.05 -1.66 10.73
C ARG A 46 -9.53 -1.49 10.74
N ARG A 47 -8.86 -1.50 9.56
CA ARG A 47 -7.41 -1.24 9.47
C ARG A 47 -7.07 0.17 9.94
N ALA A 48 -7.82 1.17 9.45
CA ALA A 48 -7.67 2.54 9.91
C ALA A 48 -7.96 2.68 11.42
N ALA A 49 -9.03 2.07 11.91
CA ALA A 49 -9.38 2.08 13.33
C ALA A 49 -8.28 1.48 14.23
N ILE A 50 -7.61 0.40 13.80
CA ILE A 50 -6.47 -0.19 14.52
C ILE A 50 -5.32 0.81 14.60
N ALA A 51 -4.97 1.48 13.51
CA ALA A 51 -3.90 2.47 13.46
C ALA A 51 -4.21 3.68 14.35
N ASN A 52 -5.42 4.24 14.25
CA ASN A 52 -5.88 5.38 15.03
C ASN A 52 -5.91 5.06 16.54
N LYS A 53 -6.46 3.89 16.92
CA LYS A 53 -6.47 3.43 18.31
C LYS A 53 -5.06 3.25 18.88
N ALA A 54 -4.14 2.83 18.04
CA ALA A 54 -2.74 2.69 18.42
C ALA A 54 -2.02 4.04 18.51
N LYS A 55 -2.63 5.15 18.08
CA LYS A 55 -2.00 6.47 17.92
C LYS A 55 -0.69 6.35 17.14
N ALA A 56 -0.74 5.68 15.99
CA ALA A 56 0.44 5.44 15.19
C ALA A 56 0.93 6.74 14.53
N ASP A 57 2.26 6.87 14.40
CA ASP A 57 2.91 8.04 13.78
C ASP A 57 3.05 7.88 12.27
N LEU A 58 2.87 6.67 11.75
CA LEU A 58 2.94 6.34 10.32
C LEU A 58 2.11 5.11 10.02
N PHE A 59 1.34 5.16 8.92
CA PHE A 59 0.58 4.03 8.40
C PHE A 59 1.12 3.59 7.04
N ILE A 60 1.44 2.30 6.91
CA ILE A 60 1.98 1.71 5.68
C ILE A 60 1.05 0.58 5.22
N SER A 61 0.34 0.79 4.12
CA SER A 61 -0.43 -0.23 3.44
C SER A 61 0.42 -0.88 2.35
N ILE A 62 0.55 -2.21 2.36
CA ILE A 62 1.40 -2.96 1.44
C ILE A 62 0.52 -3.79 0.51
N HIS A 63 0.69 -3.58 -0.79
CA HIS A 63 -0.06 -4.18 -1.87
C HIS A 63 0.83 -4.70 -2.99
N THR A 64 0.26 -5.49 -3.88
CA THR A 64 0.93 -6.00 -5.08
C THR A 64 0.01 -5.80 -6.28
N ASN A 65 0.41 -4.89 -7.15
CA ASN A 65 -0.36 -4.41 -8.30
C ASN A 65 -0.72 -5.52 -9.31
N SER A 66 -1.73 -5.26 -10.09
CA SER A 66 -2.12 -6.07 -11.24
C SER A 66 -2.77 -5.17 -12.30
N THR A 67 -2.47 -5.38 -13.57
CA THR A 67 -3.18 -4.67 -14.64
C THR A 67 -4.52 -5.35 -14.98
N ALA A 68 -5.40 -4.63 -15.69
CA ALA A 68 -6.67 -5.15 -16.17
C ALA A 68 -6.54 -6.39 -17.08
N ALA A 69 -5.34 -6.64 -17.64
CA ALA A 69 -5.07 -7.84 -18.43
C ALA A 69 -5.21 -9.15 -17.61
N GLY A 70 -5.23 -9.06 -16.28
CA GLY A 70 -5.42 -10.21 -15.40
C GLY A 70 -4.43 -11.35 -15.72
N ARG A 71 -4.93 -12.59 -15.83
CA ARG A 71 -4.11 -13.77 -16.13
C ARG A 71 -3.51 -13.81 -17.54
N LYS A 72 -3.95 -12.96 -18.47
CA LYS A 72 -3.34 -12.85 -19.80
C LYS A 72 -1.90 -12.35 -19.75
N GLY A 73 -1.53 -11.71 -18.64
CA GLY A 73 -0.20 -11.17 -18.40
C GLY A 73 -0.03 -9.74 -18.89
N THR A 74 1.08 -9.13 -18.48
CA THR A 74 1.42 -7.75 -18.81
C THR A 74 2.93 -7.59 -18.93
N THR A 75 3.38 -6.54 -19.60
CA THR A 75 4.77 -6.07 -19.61
C THR A 75 5.02 -5.01 -18.54
N ALA A 76 3.97 -4.53 -17.84
CA ALA A 76 4.11 -3.57 -16.76
C ALA A 76 5.02 -4.13 -15.65
N GLN A 77 5.94 -3.31 -15.16
CA GLN A 77 6.92 -3.69 -14.14
C GLN A 77 7.29 -2.49 -13.27
N GLY A 78 7.82 -2.76 -12.08
CA GLY A 78 8.31 -1.74 -11.16
C GLY A 78 7.33 -1.46 -10.02
N THR A 79 7.72 -0.51 -9.17
CA THR A 79 7.03 -0.15 -7.92
C THR A 79 6.38 1.22 -8.02
N GLU A 80 5.26 1.37 -7.36
CA GLU A 80 4.54 2.65 -7.21
C GLU A 80 4.24 2.89 -5.74
N THR A 81 4.18 4.16 -5.33
CA THR A 81 3.71 4.49 -3.98
C THR A 81 2.66 5.59 -4.08
N TYR A 82 1.57 5.38 -3.39
CA TYR A 82 0.40 6.25 -3.42
C TYR A 82 0.19 6.93 -2.08
N THR A 83 -0.28 8.18 -2.12
CA THR A 83 -0.86 8.89 -1.00
C THR A 83 -2.35 9.15 -1.25
N LEU A 84 -3.11 9.45 -0.20
CA LEU A 84 -4.49 9.85 -0.35
C LEU A 84 -4.57 11.14 -1.15
N GLY A 85 -5.56 11.27 -2.02
CA GLY A 85 -5.84 12.49 -2.77
C GLY A 85 -6.54 12.22 -4.09
N MET A 86 -6.71 13.28 -4.88
CA MET A 86 -7.32 13.19 -6.19
C MET A 86 -6.40 12.43 -7.17
N HIS A 87 -6.96 11.50 -7.91
CA HIS A 87 -6.24 10.85 -9.00
C HIS A 87 -6.09 11.80 -10.19
N ARG A 88 -4.86 11.94 -10.67
CA ARG A 88 -4.55 12.80 -11.84
C ARG A 88 -4.51 12.05 -13.18
N ALA A 89 -4.53 10.72 -13.13
CA ALA A 89 -4.49 9.86 -14.30
C ALA A 89 -5.51 8.73 -14.18
N ALA A 90 -6.07 8.30 -15.31
CA ALA A 90 -7.05 7.21 -15.34
C ALA A 90 -6.50 5.90 -14.75
N ASP A 91 -5.21 5.64 -14.96
CA ASP A 91 -4.56 4.44 -14.41
C ASP A 91 -4.55 4.46 -12.86
N ASN A 92 -4.35 5.62 -12.23
CA ASN A 92 -4.39 5.75 -10.77
C ASN A 92 -5.80 5.48 -10.21
N LEU A 93 -6.84 5.95 -10.92
CA LEU A 93 -8.23 5.64 -10.58
C LEU A 93 -8.50 4.14 -10.71
N ALA A 94 -7.99 3.48 -11.76
CA ALA A 94 -8.16 2.05 -11.97
C ALA A 94 -7.53 1.23 -10.83
N VAL A 95 -6.37 1.64 -10.32
CA VAL A 95 -5.74 1.03 -9.14
C VAL A 95 -6.63 1.22 -7.91
N ALA A 96 -7.09 2.45 -7.64
CA ALA A 96 -7.94 2.73 -6.49
C ALA A 96 -9.26 1.94 -6.54
N LYS A 97 -9.91 1.87 -7.71
CA LYS A 97 -11.14 1.06 -7.90
C LYS A 97 -10.90 -0.41 -7.57
N ARG A 98 -9.81 -0.97 -8.03
CA ARG A 98 -9.46 -2.37 -7.78
C ARG A 98 -9.24 -2.62 -6.28
N GLU A 99 -8.45 -1.78 -5.61
CA GLU A 99 -8.15 -1.95 -4.19
C GLU A 99 -9.38 -1.69 -3.30
N ASN A 100 -10.18 -0.68 -3.64
CA ASN A 100 -11.41 -0.39 -2.91
C ASN A 100 -12.50 -1.43 -3.15
N SER A 101 -12.46 -2.18 -4.27
CA SER A 101 -13.49 -3.19 -4.58
C SER A 101 -13.61 -4.28 -3.51
N VAL A 102 -12.59 -4.46 -2.67
CA VAL A 102 -12.61 -5.41 -1.56
C VAL A 102 -13.72 -5.14 -0.53
N ILE A 103 -14.23 -3.89 -0.42
CA ILE A 103 -15.35 -3.57 0.47
C ILE A 103 -16.62 -4.36 0.12
N THR A 104 -16.79 -4.79 -1.13
CA THR A 104 -17.94 -5.59 -1.54
C THR A 104 -18.00 -6.97 -0.85
N LEU A 105 -16.90 -7.40 -0.23
CA LEU A 105 -16.81 -8.60 0.60
C LEU A 105 -17.16 -8.34 2.07
N GLU A 106 -17.30 -7.07 2.45
CA GLU A 106 -17.59 -6.66 3.82
C GLU A 106 -19.11 -6.67 4.07
N THR A 107 -19.50 -7.09 5.29
CA THR A 107 -20.92 -7.07 5.68
C THR A 107 -21.40 -5.63 5.80
N ASN A 108 -22.54 -5.31 5.20
CA ASN A 108 -23.17 -3.98 5.26
C ASN A 108 -22.29 -2.82 4.71
N TYR A 109 -21.40 -3.10 3.75
CA TYR A 109 -20.47 -2.11 3.24
C TYR A 109 -21.15 -0.83 2.74
N LYS A 110 -22.36 -0.91 2.16
CA LYS A 110 -23.11 0.27 1.69
C LYS A 110 -23.43 1.26 2.82
N GLN A 111 -23.74 0.75 4.02
CA GLN A 111 -23.97 1.60 5.20
C GLN A 111 -22.66 2.10 5.77
N THR A 112 -21.66 1.22 5.88
CA THR A 112 -20.34 1.54 6.44
C THR A 112 -19.63 2.65 5.63
N TYR A 113 -19.77 2.64 4.31
CA TYR A 113 -19.12 3.59 3.42
C TYR A 113 -20.09 4.60 2.78
N GLU A 114 -21.24 4.84 3.44
CA GLU A 114 -22.21 5.88 3.06
C GLU A 114 -22.64 5.84 1.58
N GLY A 115 -22.84 4.63 1.05
CA GLY A 115 -23.25 4.43 -0.34
C GLY A 115 -22.12 4.55 -1.36
N PHE A 116 -20.86 4.65 -0.94
CA PHE A 116 -19.72 4.64 -1.85
C PHE A 116 -19.72 3.38 -2.72
N ASP A 117 -19.72 3.58 -4.05
CA ASP A 117 -19.56 2.51 -5.03
C ASP A 117 -18.13 2.49 -5.55
N PRO A 118 -17.33 1.44 -5.26
CA PRO A 118 -15.95 1.36 -5.68
C PRO A 118 -15.78 1.26 -7.21
N ASN A 119 -16.85 0.96 -7.96
CA ASN A 119 -16.82 0.86 -9.41
C ASN A 119 -17.23 2.16 -10.13
N SER A 120 -17.98 3.05 -9.44
CA SER A 120 -18.39 4.34 -10.00
C SER A 120 -17.26 5.36 -9.89
N SER A 121 -16.98 6.10 -10.98
CA SER A 121 -16.01 7.20 -10.95
C SER A 121 -16.50 8.38 -10.13
N GLU A 122 -17.81 8.59 -10.10
CA GLU A 122 -18.49 9.66 -9.37
C GLU A 122 -18.25 9.54 -7.87
N SER A 123 -18.19 8.31 -7.32
CA SER A 123 -17.91 8.08 -5.90
C SER A 123 -16.53 8.61 -5.49
N TYR A 124 -15.60 8.76 -6.42
CA TYR A 124 -14.24 9.25 -6.13
C TYR A 124 -14.13 10.77 -6.07
N ILE A 125 -15.17 11.52 -6.48
CA ILE A 125 -15.18 12.98 -6.42
C ILE A 125 -15.03 13.48 -4.98
N ILE A 126 -15.53 12.73 -4.00
CA ILE A 126 -15.39 13.08 -2.58
C ILE A 126 -13.91 13.26 -2.17
N PHE A 127 -12.99 12.53 -2.77
CA PHE A 127 -11.56 12.64 -2.47
C PHE A 127 -10.93 13.93 -2.99
N GLU A 128 -11.59 14.63 -3.93
CA GLU A 128 -11.17 15.96 -4.42
C GLU A 128 -11.39 17.05 -3.38
N LEU A 129 -12.42 16.87 -2.54
CA LEU A 129 -12.81 17.83 -1.51
C LEU A 129 -12.10 17.57 -0.17
N MET A 130 -11.44 16.42 -0.01
CA MET A 130 -10.75 16.08 1.22
C MET A 130 -9.41 16.81 1.32
N GLN A 131 -9.22 17.52 2.43
CA GLN A 131 -7.92 18.07 2.80
C GLN A 131 -7.19 17.08 3.71
N ASP A 132 -6.06 16.54 3.25
CA ASP A 132 -5.20 15.71 4.07
C ASP A 132 -4.10 16.56 4.72
N GLN A 133 -4.26 16.85 6.01
CA GLN A 133 -3.27 17.61 6.79
C GLN A 133 -1.90 16.90 6.85
N TYR A 134 -1.83 15.60 6.57
CA TYR A 134 -0.61 14.80 6.57
C TYR A 134 -0.02 14.62 5.17
N MET A 135 -0.59 15.23 4.14
CA MET A 135 -0.20 15.05 2.74
C MET A 135 1.31 15.27 2.52
N ALA A 136 1.85 16.37 3.04
CA ALA A 136 3.27 16.68 2.86
C ALA A 136 4.18 15.58 3.42
N SER A 137 3.90 15.10 4.62
CA SER A 137 4.65 14.03 5.29
C SER A 137 4.46 12.69 4.58
N SER A 138 3.26 12.40 4.10
CA SER A 138 2.95 11.19 3.34
C SER A 138 3.72 11.16 2.01
N VAL A 139 3.74 12.26 1.26
CA VAL A 139 4.48 12.39 0.00
C VAL A 139 5.99 12.30 0.23
N ASP A 140 6.49 12.90 1.31
CA ASP A 140 7.91 12.85 1.66
C ASP A 140 8.33 11.39 1.92
N PHE A 141 7.58 10.66 2.74
CA PHE A 141 7.84 9.24 2.98
C PHE A 141 7.71 8.40 1.69
N ALA A 142 6.69 8.63 0.88
CA ALA A 142 6.49 7.93 -0.39
C ALA A 142 7.67 8.10 -1.35
N ARG A 143 8.24 9.31 -1.43
CA ARG A 143 9.44 9.58 -2.22
C ARG A 143 10.66 8.82 -1.71
N MET A 144 10.83 8.75 -0.38
CA MET A 144 11.90 7.96 0.23
C MET A 144 11.74 6.47 -0.09
N VAL A 145 10.52 5.93 -0.05
CA VAL A 145 10.23 4.54 -0.41
C VAL A 145 10.62 4.27 -1.86
N GLN A 146 10.17 5.09 -2.80
CA GLN A 146 10.48 4.90 -4.22
C GLN A 146 11.98 5.01 -4.52
N LYS A 147 12.69 5.95 -3.87
CA LYS A 147 14.15 6.06 -3.95
C LYS A 147 14.82 4.76 -3.50
N GLN A 148 14.36 4.18 -2.40
CA GLN A 148 14.95 2.95 -1.84
C GLN A 148 14.62 1.71 -2.69
N PHE A 149 13.44 1.62 -3.28
CA PHE A 149 13.16 0.56 -4.23
C PHE A 149 14.11 0.58 -5.43
N ALA A 150 14.39 1.76 -5.97
CA ALA A 150 15.35 1.90 -7.08
C ALA A 150 16.78 1.58 -6.66
N THR A 151 17.23 2.04 -5.50
CA THR A 151 18.64 1.92 -5.07
C THR A 151 18.95 0.60 -4.38
N THR A 152 18.07 0.11 -3.50
CA THR A 152 18.26 -1.10 -2.69
C THR A 152 17.79 -2.36 -3.43
N ALA A 153 16.52 -2.38 -3.85
CA ALA A 153 15.93 -3.56 -4.51
C ALA A 153 16.11 -3.57 -6.03
N LYS A 154 16.73 -2.52 -6.61
CA LYS A 154 16.96 -2.36 -8.05
C LYS A 154 15.68 -2.47 -8.88
N ARG A 155 14.58 -1.94 -8.33
CA ARG A 155 13.27 -1.93 -8.99
C ARG A 155 13.12 -0.71 -9.90
N VAL A 156 12.34 -0.85 -10.96
CA VAL A 156 11.91 0.29 -11.77
C VAL A 156 11.02 1.18 -10.90
N ASN A 157 11.41 2.44 -10.78
CA ASN A 157 10.64 3.45 -10.05
C ASN A 157 9.57 4.05 -10.98
N LYS A 158 8.32 3.77 -10.72
CA LYS A 158 7.18 4.32 -11.47
C LYS A 158 6.60 5.58 -10.85
N GLY A 159 7.15 6.02 -9.72
CA GLY A 159 6.83 7.31 -9.12
C GLY A 159 5.93 7.26 -7.89
N VAL A 160 5.61 8.47 -7.44
CA VAL A 160 4.65 8.73 -6.35
C VAL A 160 3.39 9.34 -6.96
N HIS A 161 2.25 8.79 -6.61
CA HIS A 161 0.94 9.16 -7.16
C HIS A 161 -0.05 9.46 -6.05
N GLN A 162 -1.21 9.99 -6.42
CA GLN A 162 -2.36 10.20 -5.55
C GLN A 162 -3.56 9.44 -6.10
N ALA A 163 -4.35 8.86 -5.20
CA ALA A 163 -5.65 8.29 -5.54
C ALA A 163 -6.54 8.14 -4.30
N GLY A 164 -7.83 7.94 -4.52
CA GLY A 164 -8.85 7.83 -3.48
C GLY A 164 -8.90 6.43 -2.86
N PHE A 165 -7.92 6.07 -2.06
CA PHE A 165 -7.90 4.79 -1.34
C PHE A 165 -8.68 4.87 -0.02
N LEU A 166 -9.74 4.07 0.11
CA LEU A 166 -10.53 4.01 1.34
C LEU A 166 -9.69 3.62 2.57
N VAL A 167 -8.70 2.74 2.40
CA VAL A 167 -7.82 2.31 3.49
C VAL A 167 -6.97 3.45 4.07
N LEU A 168 -6.78 4.53 3.31
CA LEU A 168 -6.04 5.72 3.75
C LEU A 168 -6.97 6.86 4.20
N ARG A 169 -8.28 6.79 3.88
CA ARG A 169 -9.23 7.88 4.12
C ARG A 169 -9.39 8.24 5.60
N GLU A 170 -9.51 7.23 6.43
CA GLU A 170 -9.88 7.39 7.84
C GLU A 170 -8.66 7.37 8.80
N VAL A 171 -7.44 7.36 8.28
CA VAL A 171 -6.25 7.36 9.14
C VAL A 171 -5.86 8.78 9.56
N SER A 172 -5.50 8.96 10.83
CA SER A 172 -5.17 10.25 11.44
C SER A 172 -3.66 10.43 11.62
N MET A 173 -2.87 10.02 10.61
CA MET A 173 -1.42 10.12 10.58
C MET A 173 -0.92 10.09 9.13
N PRO A 174 0.37 10.46 8.87
CA PRO A 174 1.00 10.23 7.56
C PRO A 174 0.81 8.80 7.08
N SER A 175 0.39 8.64 5.81
CA SER A 175 0.00 7.32 5.30
C SER A 175 0.36 7.12 3.83
N VAL A 176 0.72 5.89 3.48
CA VAL A 176 1.02 5.49 2.11
C VAL A 176 0.44 4.12 1.78
N LEU A 177 0.13 3.90 0.50
CA LEU A 177 -0.11 2.60 -0.08
C LEU A 177 1.01 2.29 -1.07
N ILE A 178 1.69 1.18 -0.85
CA ILE A 178 2.86 0.74 -1.61
C ILE A 178 2.47 -0.42 -2.50
N GLU A 179 2.68 -0.27 -3.80
CA GLU A 179 2.58 -1.33 -4.80
C GLU A 179 3.97 -1.90 -5.07
N LEU A 180 4.20 -3.13 -4.63
CA LEU A 180 5.51 -3.80 -4.66
C LEU A 180 5.97 -4.22 -6.06
N GLY A 181 5.05 -4.26 -7.02
CA GLY A 181 5.28 -4.74 -8.38
C GLY A 181 3.99 -5.30 -8.99
N PHE A 182 4.06 -5.85 -10.18
CA PHE A 182 2.90 -6.35 -10.94
C PHE A 182 2.84 -7.88 -10.90
N ILE A 183 1.90 -8.45 -10.13
CA ILE A 183 1.78 -9.91 -9.93
C ILE A 183 1.45 -10.67 -11.23
N ASN A 184 0.80 -10.01 -12.19
CA ASN A 184 0.47 -10.59 -13.47
C ASN A 184 1.55 -10.41 -14.55
N ASN A 185 2.71 -9.85 -14.21
CA ASN A 185 3.93 -9.94 -15.00
C ASN A 185 4.75 -11.13 -14.51
N ARG A 186 5.08 -12.07 -15.41
CA ARG A 186 5.76 -13.33 -15.05
C ARG A 186 7.12 -13.14 -14.39
N GLN A 187 7.89 -12.14 -14.81
CA GLN A 187 9.22 -11.88 -14.23
C GLN A 187 9.09 -11.21 -12.85
N GLU A 188 8.16 -10.25 -12.75
CA GLU A 188 7.83 -9.59 -11.48
C GLU A 188 7.33 -10.61 -10.45
N GLU A 189 6.39 -11.48 -10.85
CA GLU A 189 5.82 -12.49 -9.97
C GLU A 189 6.89 -13.43 -9.39
N LYS A 190 7.86 -13.87 -10.21
CA LYS A 190 8.96 -14.70 -9.72
C LYS A 190 9.77 -13.98 -8.64
N PHE A 191 10.04 -12.69 -8.83
CA PHE A 191 10.74 -11.87 -7.83
C PHE A 191 9.90 -11.68 -6.57
N LEU A 192 8.64 -11.29 -6.71
CA LEU A 192 7.69 -11.05 -5.62
C LEU A 192 7.42 -12.30 -4.77
N ALA A 193 7.36 -13.47 -5.41
CA ALA A 193 7.13 -14.74 -4.75
C ALA A 193 8.40 -15.30 -4.06
N SER A 194 9.58 -14.83 -4.44
CA SER A 194 10.84 -15.31 -3.86
C SER A 194 11.09 -14.71 -2.48
N GLU A 195 11.67 -15.51 -1.59
CA GLU A 195 12.09 -15.05 -0.25
C GLU A 195 13.12 -13.91 -0.35
N TRP A 196 14.05 -14.01 -1.30
CA TRP A 196 15.04 -12.97 -1.55
C TRP A 196 14.38 -11.66 -1.97
N GLY A 197 13.46 -11.69 -2.94
CA GLY A 197 12.73 -10.50 -3.39
C GLY A 197 11.95 -9.83 -2.26
N GLN A 198 11.23 -10.63 -1.45
CA GLN A 198 10.47 -10.14 -0.30
C GLN A 198 11.38 -9.46 0.73
N LYS A 199 12.56 -10.04 1.02
CA LYS A 199 13.57 -9.45 1.90
C LYS A 199 14.14 -8.14 1.33
N GLN A 200 14.40 -8.06 0.00
CA GLN A 200 14.87 -6.83 -0.63
C GLN A 200 13.82 -5.71 -0.58
N LEU A 201 12.55 -6.04 -0.80
CA LEU A 201 11.44 -5.09 -0.70
C LEU A 201 11.27 -4.58 0.74
N ALA A 202 11.24 -5.48 1.72
CA ALA A 202 11.16 -5.12 3.13
C ALA A 202 12.36 -4.25 3.57
N LYS A 203 13.57 -4.57 3.12
CA LYS A 203 14.78 -3.78 3.39
C LYS A 203 14.69 -2.39 2.77
N SER A 204 14.14 -2.26 1.56
CA SER A 204 13.95 -0.96 0.92
C SER A 204 13.00 -0.07 1.71
N ILE A 205 11.86 -0.61 2.14
CA ILE A 205 10.89 0.14 2.97
C ILE A 205 11.51 0.48 4.32
N HIS A 206 12.26 -0.44 4.94
CA HIS A 206 12.98 -0.18 6.20
C HIS A 206 14.00 0.96 6.06
N ASN A 207 14.79 1.01 4.97
CA ASN A 207 15.75 2.08 4.74
C ASN A 207 15.05 3.44 4.55
N ALA A 208 13.89 3.45 3.86
CA ALA A 208 13.06 4.64 3.74
C ALA A 208 12.53 5.08 5.11
N PHE A 209 12.02 4.14 5.90
CA PHE A 209 11.58 4.39 7.28
C PHE A 209 12.71 4.97 8.13
N GLN A 210 13.91 4.43 8.05
CA GLN A 210 15.08 4.94 8.77
C GLN A 210 15.38 6.40 8.41
N ALA A 211 15.34 6.75 7.12
CA ALA A 211 15.56 8.11 6.64
C ALA A 211 14.46 9.06 7.13
N TYR A 212 13.21 8.63 7.04
CA TYR A 212 12.06 9.38 7.51
C TYR A 212 12.09 9.60 9.03
N TYR A 213 12.36 8.57 9.80
CA TYR A 213 12.48 8.65 11.26
C TYR A 213 13.57 9.62 11.72
N LYS A 214 14.75 9.58 11.06
CA LYS A 214 15.85 10.51 11.38
C LYS A 214 15.51 11.97 11.07
N LYS A 215 14.71 12.21 10.03
CA LYS A 215 14.30 13.55 9.62
C LYS A 215 13.26 14.17 10.58
N ASN A 216 12.42 13.34 11.20
CA ASN A 216 11.27 13.80 12.00
C ASN A 216 11.49 13.59 13.52
N LYS A 217 12.68 13.15 13.94
CA LYS A 217 13.12 13.07 15.34
C LYS A 217 13.80 14.37 15.75
#